data_2ccfb982e6680ee394c3158ea7770718
#
_entry.id   2ccfb982e6680ee394c3158ea7770718
#
_cell.length_a   1.000
_cell.length_b   1.000
_cell.length_c   1.000
_cell.angle_alpha   90.00
_cell.angle_beta   90.00
_cell.angle_gamma   90.00
#
_symmetry.space_group_name_H-M   'P 1'
#
loop_
_entity.id
_entity.type
_entity.pdbx_description
1 polymer ?
#
loop_
_entity_poly.entity_id
_entity_poly.type
_entity_poly.pdbx_seq_one_letter_code
_entity_poly.pdbx_strand_id
1 'polypeptide(L)'
;MKKWSILAAMFGVCLALPSLAQAQSYDHGEVGVFADYFRFDRTTPDINFVGVGGRVSFNVNPNVALEAEMAYDFKRNFTNTFSDGITTTFVPSNTRPLHALFGPKFQVGSSSPVRAFVTGKVGLVSFSTSSASPGAGFKSAIAGVSNGDALFAVYPGAGVEGFIGPIGLRLDVGDEIYFDNGARNNLRVTFGPHIRF
;
A
#
# COMPACT_ATOMS: atom_id res chain seq x y z
N MET A 1 24.78 -9.80 -6.81
CA MET A 1 25.45 -8.96 -5.80
C MET A 1 24.78 -7.58 -5.58
N LYS A 2 24.04 -6.98 -6.55
CA LYS A 2 23.40 -5.65 -6.39
C LYS A 2 22.22 -5.56 -5.41
N LYS A 3 21.53 -6.65 -5.10
CA LYS A 3 20.34 -6.63 -4.23
C LYS A 3 20.63 -6.44 -2.74
N TRP A 4 21.78 -6.91 -2.28
CA TRP A 4 22.20 -6.77 -0.88
C TRP A 4 22.67 -5.37 -0.51
N SER A 5 23.19 -4.62 -1.49
CA SER A 5 23.65 -3.24 -1.28
C SER A 5 22.50 -2.27 -1.02
N ILE A 6 21.32 -2.51 -1.61
CA ILE A 6 20.13 -1.68 -1.40
C ILE A 6 19.55 -1.92 0.00
N LEU A 7 19.50 -3.18 0.46
CA LEU A 7 19.04 -3.51 1.81
C LEU A 7 19.96 -2.91 2.88
N ALA A 8 21.28 -2.98 2.68
CA ALA A 8 22.26 -2.40 3.59
C ALA A 8 22.18 -0.86 3.64
N ALA A 9 21.91 -0.20 2.50
CA ALA A 9 21.72 1.24 2.45
C ALA A 9 20.42 1.68 3.15
N MET A 10 19.32 0.95 3.00
CA MET A 10 18.07 1.21 3.72
C MET A 10 18.23 1.01 5.24
N PHE A 11 18.95 -0.03 5.66
CA PHE A 11 19.23 -0.29 7.08
C PHE A 11 20.15 0.78 7.70
N GLY A 12 21.12 1.28 6.93
CA GLY A 12 22.02 2.35 7.35
C GLY A 12 21.31 3.70 7.55
N VAL A 13 20.34 4.03 6.72
CA VAL A 13 19.51 5.24 6.86
C VAL A 13 18.63 5.17 8.11
N CYS A 14 18.06 4.00 8.44
CA CYS A 14 17.26 3.82 9.66
C CYS A 14 18.08 3.96 10.96
N LEU A 15 19.37 3.67 10.95
CA LEU A 15 20.24 3.78 12.12
C LEU A 15 20.78 5.21 12.35
N ALA A 16 20.74 6.08 11.32
CA ALA A 16 21.22 7.46 11.43
C ALA A 16 20.18 8.46 11.95
N LEU A 17 18.91 8.08 12.04
CA LEU A 17 17.80 8.94 12.46
C LEU A 17 17.75 9.30 13.97
N PRO A 18 18.25 8.49 14.92
CA PRO A 18 18.13 8.83 16.34
C PRO A 18 18.93 10.05 16.82
N SER A 19 19.94 10.46 16.06
CA SER A 19 20.86 11.54 16.51
C SER A 19 20.31 12.95 16.31
N LEU A 20 19.21 13.14 15.60
CA LEU A 20 18.60 14.46 15.38
C LEU A 20 17.45 14.78 16.36
N ALA A 21 17.10 13.85 17.26
CA ALA A 21 15.87 13.88 18.02
C ALA A 21 15.94 14.61 19.38
N GLN A 22 17.04 15.28 19.72
CA GLN A 22 17.25 15.78 21.11
C GLN A 22 16.76 17.21 21.42
N ALA A 23 16.05 17.88 20.52
CA ALA A 23 15.75 19.30 20.70
C ALA A 23 14.26 19.71 20.74
N GLN A 24 13.30 18.79 20.61
CA GLN A 24 11.88 19.16 20.56
C GLN A 24 11.01 18.27 21.45
N SER A 25 9.90 18.82 21.93
CA SER A 25 9.00 18.19 22.92
C SER A 25 7.96 17.22 22.34
N TYR A 26 8.11 16.74 21.11
CA TYR A 26 7.21 15.78 20.48
C TYR A 26 7.99 14.74 19.66
N ASP A 27 7.35 13.60 19.41
CA ASP A 27 7.95 12.51 18.62
C ASP A 27 8.29 12.98 17.20
N HIS A 28 9.51 12.75 16.73
CA HIS A 28 9.98 13.25 15.43
C HIS A 28 9.66 12.32 14.29
N GLY A 29 9.61 11.03 14.57
CA GLY A 29 9.40 10.04 13.55
C GLY A 29 8.65 8.81 14.03
N GLU A 30 8.07 8.13 13.09
CA GLU A 30 7.39 6.85 13.30
C GLU A 30 7.81 5.88 12.21
N VAL A 31 8.04 4.64 12.60
CA VAL A 31 8.34 3.54 11.67
C VAL A 31 7.43 2.38 12.02
N GLY A 32 6.82 1.77 11.03
CA GLY A 32 5.90 0.65 11.25
C GLY A 32 5.88 -0.35 10.11
N VAL A 33 5.37 -1.52 10.46
CA VAL A 33 5.00 -2.56 9.51
C VAL A 33 3.51 -2.84 9.63
N PHE A 34 2.87 -3.29 8.57
CA PHE A 34 1.44 -3.54 8.58
C PHE A 34 1.04 -4.70 7.68
N ALA A 35 -0.07 -5.34 8.03
CA ALA A 35 -0.84 -6.16 7.12
C ALA A 35 -1.68 -5.26 6.23
N ASP A 36 -1.75 -5.57 4.95
CA ASP A 36 -2.53 -4.85 3.94
C ASP A 36 -3.69 -5.73 3.47
N TYR A 37 -4.86 -5.13 3.37
CA TYR A 37 -6.03 -5.70 2.73
C TYR A 37 -6.49 -4.73 1.64
N PHE A 38 -6.52 -5.22 0.40
CA PHE A 38 -6.90 -4.45 -0.78
C PHE A 38 -8.03 -5.16 -1.52
N ARG A 39 -9.21 -4.51 -1.60
CA ARG A 39 -10.36 -4.99 -2.35
C ARG A 39 -10.33 -4.40 -3.75
N PHE A 40 -10.07 -5.25 -4.71
CA PHE A 40 -9.98 -4.90 -6.12
C PHE A 40 -11.35 -5.00 -6.79
N ASP A 41 -11.92 -3.86 -7.17
CA ASP A 41 -13.29 -3.71 -7.68
C ASP A 41 -13.41 -3.87 -9.21
N ARG A 42 -12.35 -4.36 -9.88
CA ARG A 42 -12.32 -4.49 -11.34
C ARG A 42 -12.85 -5.82 -11.87
N THR A 43 -13.14 -6.76 -11.00
CA THR A 43 -13.56 -8.12 -11.35
C THR A 43 -14.93 -8.45 -10.78
N THR A 44 -15.67 -9.35 -11.45
CA THR A 44 -16.93 -9.89 -10.93
C THR A 44 -16.79 -11.40 -10.81
N PRO A 45 -16.76 -11.97 -9.59
CA PRO A 45 -16.78 -11.27 -8.30
C PRO A 45 -15.49 -10.50 -7.96
N ASP A 46 -15.58 -9.54 -7.02
CA ASP A 46 -14.43 -8.76 -6.53
C ASP A 46 -13.32 -9.67 -6.02
N ILE A 47 -12.07 -9.29 -6.28
CA ILE A 47 -10.90 -10.02 -5.79
C ILE A 47 -10.31 -9.28 -4.61
N ASN A 48 -10.10 -9.99 -3.51
CA ASN A 48 -9.45 -9.46 -2.33
C ASN A 48 -7.99 -9.89 -2.30
N PHE A 49 -7.09 -8.92 -2.12
CA PHE A 49 -5.68 -9.15 -1.90
C PHE A 49 -5.36 -8.96 -0.42
N VAL A 50 -4.37 -9.68 0.05
CA VAL A 50 -3.78 -9.52 1.38
C VAL A 50 -2.29 -9.46 1.21
N GLY A 51 -1.64 -8.56 1.94
CA GLY A 51 -0.22 -8.33 1.82
C GLY A 51 0.41 -7.84 3.10
N VAL A 52 1.63 -7.36 2.96
CA VAL A 52 2.41 -6.76 4.03
C VAL A 52 3.08 -5.50 3.50
N GLY A 53 3.24 -4.52 4.38
CA GLY A 53 3.89 -3.27 4.03
C GLY A 53 4.72 -2.70 5.16
N GLY A 54 5.47 -1.66 4.80
CA GLY A 54 6.23 -0.83 5.72
C GLY A 54 5.87 0.63 5.52
N ARG A 55 5.97 1.40 6.60
CA ARG A 55 5.64 2.82 6.66
C ARG A 55 6.68 3.57 7.45
N VAL A 56 7.02 4.76 6.98
CA VAL A 56 7.83 5.73 7.71
C VAL A 56 7.10 7.06 7.71
N SER A 57 7.11 7.74 8.85
CA SER A 57 6.51 9.06 9.01
C SER A 57 7.51 10.00 9.66
N PHE A 58 7.48 11.25 9.25
CA PHE A 58 8.23 12.33 9.85
C PHE A 58 7.26 13.41 10.33
N ASN A 59 7.23 13.67 11.62
CA ASN A 59 6.36 14.67 12.22
C ASN A 59 6.94 16.07 12.01
N VAL A 60 6.29 16.87 11.19
CA VAL A 60 6.66 18.28 10.94
C VAL A 60 6.27 19.13 12.15
N ASN A 61 5.18 18.80 12.79
CA ASN A 61 4.69 19.37 14.02
C ASN A 61 3.77 18.34 14.74
N PRO A 62 3.29 18.60 15.98
CA PRO A 62 2.45 17.64 16.71
C PRO A 62 1.19 17.16 15.97
N ASN A 63 0.69 17.92 15.01
CA ASN A 63 -0.56 17.64 14.32
C ASN A 63 -0.39 17.26 12.86
N VAL A 64 0.84 17.40 12.29
CA VAL A 64 1.09 17.15 10.85
C VAL A 64 2.35 16.31 10.69
N ALA A 65 2.22 15.22 9.97
CA ALA A 65 3.34 14.38 9.56
C ALA A 65 3.38 14.23 8.02
N LEU A 66 4.56 13.98 7.49
CA LEU A 66 4.76 13.47 6.14
C LEU A 66 5.00 11.97 6.24
N GLU A 67 4.32 11.20 5.41
CA GLU A 67 4.31 9.75 5.49
C GLU A 67 4.61 9.15 4.13
N ALA A 68 5.48 8.13 4.12
CA ALA A 68 5.74 7.28 2.96
C ALA A 68 5.48 5.83 3.33
N GLU A 69 4.83 5.10 2.44
CA GLU A 69 4.56 3.69 2.64
C GLU A 69 4.73 2.88 1.36
N MET A 70 5.07 1.62 1.53
CA MET A 70 5.10 0.63 0.47
C MET A 70 4.47 -0.66 0.97
N ALA A 71 3.58 -1.24 0.16
CA ALA A 71 2.95 -2.52 0.44
C ALA A 71 3.09 -3.47 -0.75
N TYR A 72 3.20 -4.73 -0.41
CA TYR A 72 3.34 -5.83 -1.36
C TYR A 72 2.31 -6.90 -1.05
N ASP A 73 1.36 -7.07 -1.94
CA ASP A 73 0.31 -8.06 -1.80
C ASP A 73 0.72 -9.42 -2.32
N PHE A 74 0.22 -10.46 -1.66
CA PHE A 74 0.46 -11.83 -2.06
C PHE A 74 -0.32 -12.18 -3.32
N LYS A 75 0.28 -13.03 -4.15
CA LYS A 75 -0.34 -13.50 -5.38
C LYS A 75 -1.69 -14.14 -5.12
N ARG A 76 -2.69 -13.74 -5.88
CA ARG A 76 -3.99 -14.42 -5.95
C ARG A 76 -4.14 -15.10 -7.29
N ASN A 77 -4.56 -16.34 -7.23
CA ASN A 77 -4.88 -17.14 -8.40
C ASN A 77 -6.37 -16.98 -8.70
N PHE A 78 -6.70 -16.69 -9.92
CA PHE A 78 -8.06 -16.67 -10.40
C PHE A 78 -8.13 -17.33 -11.79
N THR A 79 -9.28 -17.87 -12.12
CA THR A 79 -9.51 -18.50 -13.41
C THR A 79 -10.43 -17.60 -14.20
N ASN A 80 -9.91 -17.03 -15.30
CA ASN A 80 -10.74 -16.31 -16.26
C ASN A 80 -11.39 -17.31 -17.21
N THR A 81 -12.68 -17.14 -17.39
CA THR A 81 -13.45 -17.92 -18.37
C THR A 81 -13.61 -17.09 -19.63
N PHE A 82 -13.08 -17.58 -20.73
CA PHE A 82 -13.24 -16.99 -22.04
C PHE A 82 -14.09 -17.90 -22.92
N SER A 83 -15.15 -17.36 -23.53
CA SER A 83 -16.00 -18.10 -24.46
C SER A 83 -16.15 -17.32 -25.76
N ASP A 84 -15.91 -17.97 -26.88
CA ASP A 84 -16.14 -17.47 -28.23
C ASP A 84 -17.51 -17.88 -28.80
N GLY A 85 -18.38 -18.45 -27.93
CA GLY A 85 -19.69 -18.98 -28.31
C GLY A 85 -19.66 -20.44 -28.77
N ILE A 86 -18.48 -21.01 -29.05
CA ILE A 86 -18.30 -22.41 -29.47
C ILE A 86 -17.43 -23.16 -28.47
N THR A 87 -16.38 -22.51 -27.98
CA THR A 87 -15.40 -23.09 -27.06
C THR A 87 -15.27 -22.22 -25.82
N THR A 88 -15.26 -22.86 -24.64
CA THR A 88 -14.98 -22.19 -23.36
C THR A 88 -13.60 -22.58 -22.88
N THR A 89 -12.71 -21.59 -22.73
CA THR A 89 -11.34 -21.79 -22.26
C THR A 89 -11.19 -21.20 -20.85
N PHE A 90 -10.66 -22.00 -19.93
CA PHE A 90 -10.32 -21.59 -18.57
C PHE A 90 -8.83 -21.24 -18.51
N VAL A 91 -8.51 -19.97 -18.22
CA VAL A 91 -7.11 -19.52 -18.15
C VAL A 91 -6.77 -19.13 -16.73
N PRO A 92 -5.93 -19.90 -16.03
CA PRO A 92 -5.44 -19.52 -14.72
C PRO A 92 -4.51 -18.32 -14.84
N SER A 93 -4.79 -17.29 -14.08
CA SER A 93 -4.01 -16.05 -14.01
C SER A 93 -3.64 -15.74 -12.57
N ASN A 94 -2.45 -15.19 -12.37
CA ASN A 94 -1.95 -14.75 -11.08
C ASN A 94 -1.71 -13.25 -11.14
N THR A 95 -2.27 -12.52 -10.20
CA THR A 95 -2.02 -11.08 -10.08
C THR A 95 -1.55 -10.75 -8.67
N ARG A 96 -0.68 -9.76 -8.57
CA ARG A 96 -0.22 -9.18 -7.31
C ARG A 96 -0.06 -7.68 -7.47
N PRO A 97 -0.65 -6.87 -6.60
CA PRO A 97 -0.39 -5.44 -6.49
C PRO A 97 0.91 -5.13 -5.73
N LEU A 98 1.52 -4.02 -6.10
CA LEU A 98 2.58 -3.34 -5.35
C LEU A 98 2.16 -1.88 -5.25
N HIS A 99 2.09 -1.35 -4.04
CA HIS A 99 1.68 0.02 -3.73
C HIS A 99 2.87 0.81 -3.22
N ALA A 100 3.02 2.06 -3.66
CA ALA A 100 3.99 3.01 -3.13
C ALA A 100 3.32 4.39 -3.04
N LEU A 101 3.06 4.85 -1.83
CA LEU A 101 2.28 6.05 -1.56
C LEU A 101 3.06 7.00 -0.64
N PHE A 102 2.89 8.31 -0.86
CA PHE A 102 3.48 9.37 -0.06
C PHE A 102 2.49 10.52 0.10
N GLY A 103 2.45 11.15 1.29
CA GLY A 103 1.62 12.32 1.51
C GLY A 103 1.50 12.74 2.98
N PRO A 104 0.74 13.81 3.25
CA PRO A 104 0.51 14.30 4.59
C PRO A 104 -0.46 13.42 5.38
N LYS A 105 -0.20 13.34 6.69
CA LYS A 105 -1.08 12.83 7.74
C LYS A 105 -1.39 13.97 8.70
N PHE A 106 -2.65 14.27 8.90
CA PHE A 106 -3.14 15.25 9.87
C PHE A 106 -3.72 14.51 11.06
N GLN A 107 -3.19 14.73 12.25
CA GLN A 107 -3.51 13.96 13.45
C GLN A 107 -3.96 14.85 14.61
N VAL A 108 -4.84 14.31 15.44
CA VAL A 108 -5.29 14.93 16.70
C VAL A 108 -5.07 13.96 17.86
N GLY A 109 -4.87 14.48 19.05
CA GLY A 109 -4.58 13.66 20.24
C GLY A 109 -3.08 13.33 20.39
N SER A 110 -2.18 14.20 19.93
CA SER A 110 -0.72 14.00 20.03
C SER A 110 -0.21 13.79 21.45
N SER A 111 -0.88 14.36 22.46
CA SER A 111 -0.58 14.15 23.89
C SER A 111 -1.34 12.97 24.52
N SER A 112 -2.21 12.30 23.77
CA SER A 112 -3.04 11.19 24.24
C SER A 112 -2.41 9.84 23.87
N PRO A 113 -2.70 8.77 24.62
CA PRO A 113 -2.36 7.41 24.18
C PRO A 113 -3.17 6.96 22.95
N VAL A 114 -4.22 7.69 22.57
CA VAL A 114 -5.01 7.43 21.37
C VAL A 114 -4.99 8.67 20.48
N ARG A 115 -4.68 8.47 19.20
CA ARG A 115 -4.68 9.50 18.15
C ARG A 115 -5.66 9.11 17.06
N ALA A 116 -6.41 10.08 16.53
CA ALA A 116 -7.14 9.94 15.28
C ALA A 116 -6.45 10.76 14.21
N PHE A 117 -6.53 10.29 12.95
CA PHE A 117 -5.91 10.99 11.83
C PHE A 117 -6.72 10.87 10.56
N VAL A 118 -6.47 11.82 9.65
CA VAL A 118 -6.84 11.74 8.25
C VAL A 118 -5.57 11.88 7.40
N THR A 119 -5.55 11.25 6.25
CA THR A 119 -4.39 11.26 5.36
C THR A 119 -4.82 11.43 3.91
N GLY A 120 -3.98 12.09 3.11
CA GLY A 120 -4.14 12.16 1.67
C GLY A 120 -2.79 11.87 1.02
N LYS A 121 -2.67 10.71 0.38
CA LYS A 121 -1.42 10.29 -0.25
C LYS A 121 -1.56 10.22 -1.76
N VAL A 122 -0.46 10.39 -2.44
CA VAL A 122 -0.33 10.18 -3.88
C VAL A 122 0.82 9.20 -4.12
N GLY A 123 0.77 8.51 -5.24
CA GLY A 123 1.83 7.57 -5.55
C GLY A 123 1.50 6.69 -6.74
N LEU A 124 1.92 5.46 -6.67
CA LEU A 124 1.85 4.50 -7.76
C LEU A 124 1.35 3.15 -7.25
N VAL A 125 0.53 2.50 -8.08
CA VAL A 125 0.21 1.09 -7.94
C VAL A 125 0.68 0.35 -9.20
N SER A 126 1.31 -0.79 -9.03
CA SER A 126 1.77 -1.64 -10.14
C SER A 126 1.23 -3.05 -9.99
N PHE A 127 0.60 -3.55 -11.05
CA PHE A 127 0.05 -4.89 -11.09
C PHE A 127 0.98 -5.81 -11.88
N SER A 128 1.53 -6.83 -11.21
CA SER A 128 2.28 -7.88 -11.89
C SER A 128 1.37 -9.08 -12.14
N THR A 129 1.02 -9.30 -13.41
CA THR A 129 0.14 -10.38 -13.84
C THR A 129 0.92 -11.41 -14.64
N SER A 130 0.76 -12.69 -14.29
CA SER A 130 1.26 -13.81 -15.07
C SER A 130 0.12 -14.77 -15.39
N SER A 131 -0.01 -15.14 -16.66
CA SER A 131 -1.00 -16.11 -17.13
C SER A 131 -0.31 -17.24 -17.90
N ALA A 132 -0.86 -18.46 -17.78
CA ALA A 132 -0.42 -19.59 -18.56
C ALA A 132 -0.89 -19.41 -20.02
N SER A 133 0.05 -19.37 -20.98
CA SER A 133 -0.11 -19.30 -22.45
C SER A 133 -1.50 -18.98 -22.98
N PRO A 134 -1.88 -17.74 -23.10
CA PRO A 134 -3.18 -17.38 -23.67
C PRO A 134 -3.12 -17.30 -25.20
N GLY A 135 -4.17 -17.77 -25.87
CA GLY A 135 -4.40 -17.49 -27.27
C GLY A 135 -4.52 -15.98 -27.58
N ALA A 136 -4.38 -15.58 -28.84
CA ALA A 136 -4.33 -14.18 -29.26
C ALA A 136 -5.54 -13.33 -28.77
N GLY A 137 -6.74 -13.92 -28.71
CA GLY A 137 -7.95 -13.23 -28.20
C GLY A 137 -7.95 -12.98 -26.70
N PHE A 138 -7.25 -13.80 -25.92
CA PHE A 138 -7.14 -13.63 -24.48
C PHE A 138 -6.20 -12.48 -24.11
N LYS A 139 -5.13 -12.25 -24.89
CA LYS A 139 -4.23 -11.10 -24.67
C LYS A 139 -4.96 -9.76 -24.76
N SER A 140 -5.95 -9.64 -25.64
CA SER A 140 -6.72 -8.40 -25.76
C SER A 140 -7.73 -8.22 -24.63
N ALA A 141 -8.25 -9.29 -24.03
CA ALA A 141 -9.17 -9.21 -22.88
C ALA A 141 -8.45 -8.84 -21.58
N ILE A 142 -7.18 -9.25 -21.40
CA ILE A 142 -6.35 -8.86 -20.25
C ILE A 142 -5.58 -7.55 -20.51
N ALA A 143 -5.49 -7.10 -21.76
CA ALA A 143 -4.78 -5.85 -22.11
C ALA A 143 -5.32 -4.61 -21.39
N GLY A 144 -6.47 -4.73 -20.73
CA GLY A 144 -6.99 -3.70 -19.83
C GLY A 144 -6.32 -3.66 -18.44
N VAL A 145 -5.49 -4.64 -18.08
CA VAL A 145 -4.65 -4.60 -16.86
C VAL A 145 -3.21 -4.49 -17.32
N SER A 146 -2.67 -3.28 -17.24
CA SER A 146 -1.27 -2.99 -17.60
C SER A 146 -0.34 -3.89 -16.78
N ASN A 147 0.33 -4.83 -17.44
CA ASN A 147 1.24 -5.75 -16.76
C ASN A 147 2.59 -5.06 -16.55
N GLY A 148 2.88 -4.74 -15.29
CA GLY A 148 4.16 -4.15 -14.88
C GLY A 148 4.26 -2.64 -15.02
N ASP A 149 3.25 -1.97 -15.57
CA ASP A 149 3.21 -0.51 -15.61
C ASP A 149 2.84 0.06 -14.23
N ALA A 150 3.43 1.20 -13.90
CA ALA A 150 3.11 1.94 -12.70
C ALA A 150 1.97 2.92 -13.01
N LEU A 151 0.81 2.68 -12.40
CA LEU A 151 -0.36 3.54 -12.54
C LEU A 151 -0.35 4.58 -11.42
N PHE A 152 -0.66 5.83 -11.74
CA PHE A 152 -0.81 6.86 -10.75
C PHE A 152 -1.99 6.54 -9.81
N ALA A 153 -1.79 6.73 -8.51
CA ALA A 153 -2.79 6.49 -7.48
C ALA A 153 -2.89 7.65 -6.50
N VAL A 154 -4.08 7.84 -5.96
CA VAL A 154 -4.35 8.73 -4.82
C VAL A 154 -5.05 7.93 -3.72
N TYR A 155 -4.80 8.29 -2.47
CA TYR A 155 -5.34 7.58 -1.32
C TYR A 155 -5.84 8.58 -0.27
N PRO A 156 -7.09 9.01 -0.30
CA PRO A 156 -7.77 9.59 0.84
C PRO A 156 -8.09 8.51 1.87
N GLY A 157 -7.66 8.72 3.12
CA GLY A 157 -7.85 7.75 4.19
C GLY A 157 -8.01 8.40 5.55
N ALA A 158 -8.42 7.60 6.52
CA ALA A 158 -8.52 7.97 7.93
C ALA A 158 -8.21 6.77 8.82
N GLY A 159 -7.83 7.04 10.06
CA GLY A 159 -7.51 5.95 10.97
C GLY A 159 -7.35 6.38 12.40
N VAL A 160 -6.96 5.39 13.19
CA VAL A 160 -6.68 5.55 14.62
C VAL A 160 -5.37 4.87 14.98
N GLU A 161 -4.67 5.45 15.94
CA GLU A 161 -3.42 4.94 16.50
C GLU A 161 -3.58 4.85 18.01
N GLY A 162 -3.15 3.75 18.60
CA GLY A 162 -3.12 3.56 20.06
C GLY A 162 -1.70 3.27 20.52
N PHE A 163 -1.21 3.96 21.56
CA PHE A 163 0.17 3.87 22.02
C PHE A 163 0.27 3.38 23.47
N ILE A 164 1.28 2.54 23.69
CA ILE A 164 1.78 2.18 25.04
C ILE A 164 3.27 2.49 25.03
N GLY A 165 3.65 3.64 25.60
CA GLY A 165 5.01 4.15 25.49
C GLY A 165 5.39 4.47 24.03
N PRO A 166 6.54 3.99 23.55
CA PRO A 166 6.98 4.22 22.18
C PRO A 166 6.31 3.29 21.15
N ILE A 167 5.63 2.24 21.58
CA ILE A 167 5.03 1.23 20.70
C ILE A 167 3.56 1.56 20.49
N GLY A 168 3.10 1.53 19.25
CA GLY A 168 1.72 1.75 18.87
C GLY A 168 1.16 0.66 17.97
N LEU A 169 -0.18 0.61 17.92
CA LEU A 169 -0.94 -0.11 16.91
C LEU A 169 -1.74 0.90 16.11
N ARG A 170 -1.78 0.70 14.80
CA ARG A 170 -2.50 1.58 13.87
C ARG A 170 -3.47 0.79 13.02
N LEU A 171 -4.67 1.33 12.87
CA LEU A 171 -5.66 0.94 11.88
C LEU A 171 -5.90 2.12 10.93
N ASP A 172 -5.80 1.88 9.65
CA ASP A 172 -6.00 2.86 8.57
C ASP A 172 -6.98 2.29 7.56
N VAL A 173 -7.96 3.08 7.14
CA VAL A 173 -8.97 2.71 6.15
C VAL A 173 -9.11 3.84 5.15
N GLY A 174 -9.10 3.51 3.88
CA GLY A 174 -9.24 4.51 2.81
C GLY A 174 -9.64 3.90 1.48
N ASP A 175 -9.74 4.77 0.49
CA ASP A 175 -10.02 4.43 -0.88
C ASP A 175 -8.76 4.65 -1.73
N GLU A 176 -8.16 3.58 -2.23
CA GLU A 176 -7.04 3.71 -3.16
C GLU A 176 -7.58 3.81 -4.59
N ILE A 177 -7.55 5.02 -5.10
CA ILE A 177 -8.06 5.37 -6.42
C ILE A 177 -6.86 5.39 -7.39
N TYR A 178 -6.78 4.43 -8.30
CA TYR A 178 -5.79 4.48 -9.36
C TYR A 178 -6.42 4.82 -10.71
N PHE A 179 -5.61 5.37 -11.61
CA PHE A 179 -6.06 5.86 -12.90
C PHE A 179 -5.55 4.96 -14.04
N ASP A 180 -6.49 4.21 -14.63
CA ASP A 180 -6.26 3.35 -15.78
C ASP A 180 -7.49 3.45 -16.70
N ASN A 181 -7.42 4.31 -17.73
CA ASN A 181 -8.54 4.65 -18.60
C ASN A 181 -9.81 5.06 -17.83
N GLY A 182 -9.63 5.82 -16.73
CA GLY A 182 -10.64 6.26 -15.78
C GLY A 182 -10.21 6.03 -14.34
N ALA A 183 -10.95 6.59 -13.40
CA ALA A 183 -10.73 6.40 -11.98
C ALA A 183 -11.27 5.04 -11.53
N ARG A 184 -10.52 4.33 -10.71
CA ARG A 184 -10.84 3.02 -10.12
C ARG A 184 -10.70 3.07 -8.62
N ASN A 185 -11.83 2.97 -7.93
CA ASN A 185 -11.93 3.01 -6.47
C ASN A 185 -11.73 1.63 -5.86
N ASN A 186 -10.91 1.54 -4.83
CA ASN A 186 -10.60 0.26 -4.19
C ASN A 186 -10.47 0.46 -2.68
N LEU A 187 -11.30 -0.22 -1.91
CA LEU A 187 -11.19 -0.20 -0.46
C LEU A 187 -9.85 -0.81 -0.05
N ARG A 188 -9.10 -0.05 0.75
CA ARG A 188 -7.85 -0.51 1.35
C ARG A 188 -7.90 -0.35 2.86
N VAL A 189 -7.48 -1.40 3.58
CA VAL A 189 -7.41 -1.42 5.03
C VAL A 189 -6.03 -1.89 5.44
N THR A 190 -5.34 -1.12 6.28
CA THR A 190 -4.04 -1.52 6.82
C THR A 190 -4.09 -1.58 8.35
N PHE A 191 -3.44 -2.60 8.92
CA PHE A 191 -3.34 -2.76 10.36
C PHE A 191 -1.96 -3.26 10.75
N GLY A 192 -1.33 -2.63 11.75
CA GLY A 192 -0.02 -3.09 12.19
C GLY A 192 0.60 -2.28 13.32
N PRO A 193 1.69 -2.81 13.88
CA PRO A 193 2.47 -2.12 14.89
C PRO A 193 3.37 -1.05 14.27
N HIS A 194 3.64 -0.02 15.06
CA HIS A 194 4.63 1.01 14.75
C HIS A 194 5.33 1.50 16.01
N ILE A 195 6.48 2.10 15.83
CA ILE A 195 7.30 2.67 16.89
C ILE A 195 7.50 4.14 16.59
N ARG A 196 7.33 4.97 17.62
CA ARG A 196 7.59 6.42 17.59
C ARG A 196 8.86 6.77 18.35
N PHE A 197 9.59 7.79 17.90
CA PHE A 197 10.84 8.26 18.52
C PHE A 197 11.05 9.76 18.32
#